data_b3e832188e44a4a1ad53ce803f715632
#
_entry.id   b3e832188e44a4a1ad53ce803f715632
#
_cell.length_a   1.000
_cell.length_b   1.000
_cell.length_c   1.000
_cell.angle_alpha   90.00
_cell.angle_beta   90.00
_cell.angle_gamma   90.00
#
_symmetry.space_group_name_H-M   'P 1'
#
loop_
_entity.id
_entity.type
_entity.pdbx_description
1 polymer ?
#
loop_
_entity_poly.entity_id
_entity_poly.type
_entity_poly.pdbx_seq_one_letter_code
_entity_poly.pdbx_strand_id
1 'polypeptide(L)'
;MSDWGVHLLDYALEGMNADLPTRVFSGGGKFAYPDDAMETPDTLMATYAYDDFNIIWDHACGINHGLYNRKEGLAFYGENGTMVLDRAGWEVIPVVSNNVARMEAVPFKKGEGKGLYNHVGNMLSCIKSRELPNADVAIGARVAKMAHLANISCRVQREVHWDDKNNLFVGDNEATALSKAYYRAPWELPKL
;
A
#
# COMPACT_ATOMS: atom_id res chain seq x y z
N MET A 1 6.57 -5.87 -2.95
CA MET A 1 5.51 -5.34 -2.06
C MET A 1 6.03 -4.26 -1.10
N SER A 2 6.89 -4.55 -0.14
CA SER A 2 7.29 -3.60 0.93
C SER A 2 8.27 -2.48 0.50
N ASP A 3 8.67 -2.42 -0.75
CA ASP A 3 9.38 -1.27 -1.33
C ASP A 3 8.36 -0.26 -1.88
N TRP A 4 7.89 -0.43 -3.11
CA TRP A 4 6.89 0.46 -3.72
C TRP A 4 5.53 0.42 -3.03
N GLY A 5 5.15 -0.72 -2.45
CA GLY A 5 3.88 -0.87 -1.76
C GLY A 5 3.69 0.11 -0.62
N VAL A 6 4.70 0.37 0.19
CA VAL A 6 4.58 1.33 1.30
C VAL A 6 4.30 2.76 0.82
N HIS A 7 4.75 3.15 -0.38
CA HIS A 7 4.45 4.46 -0.93
C HIS A 7 3.01 4.59 -1.41
N LEU A 8 2.51 3.57 -2.12
CA LEU A 8 1.19 3.65 -2.74
C LEU A 8 0.07 3.26 -1.76
N LEU A 9 0.32 2.29 -0.87
CA LEU A 9 -0.64 1.93 0.18
C LEU A 9 -0.85 3.07 1.18
N ASP A 10 0.19 3.89 1.44
CA ASP A 10 0.05 5.09 2.25
C ASP A 10 -0.97 6.06 1.66
N TYR A 11 -0.86 6.38 0.37
CA TYR A 11 -1.86 7.18 -0.34
C TYR A 11 -3.26 6.56 -0.33
N ALA A 12 -3.34 5.24 -0.44
CA ALA A 12 -4.63 4.55 -0.41
C ALA A 12 -5.29 4.66 0.97
N LEU A 13 -4.54 4.43 2.05
CA LEU A 13 -5.04 4.57 3.42
C LEU A 13 -5.44 6.02 3.73
N GLU A 14 -4.62 7.00 3.34
CA GLU A 14 -4.93 8.42 3.50
C GLU A 14 -6.19 8.82 2.72
N GLY A 15 -6.25 8.46 1.43
CA GLY A 15 -7.38 8.80 0.56
C GLY A 15 -8.71 8.18 0.97
N MET A 16 -8.67 6.99 1.58
CA MET A 16 -9.86 6.31 2.11
C MET A 16 -10.12 6.60 3.59
N ASN A 17 -9.23 7.37 4.26
CA ASN A 17 -9.24 7.58 5.70
C ASN A 17 -9.40 6.26 6.47
N ALA A 18 -8.58 5.24 6.09
CA ALA A 18 -8.72 3.88 6.54
C ALA A 18 -7.62 3.46 7.51
N ASP A 19 -7.96 2.58 8.44
CA ASP A 19 -7.02 1.84 9.26
C ASP A 19 -6.57 0.54 8.57
N LEU A 20 -5.93 -0.38 9.29
CA LEU A 20 -5.55 -1.67 8.75
C LEU A 20 -6.77 -2.53 8.42
N PRO A 21 -6.72 -3.34 7.35
CA PRO A 21 -7.77 -4.29 7.02
C PRO A 21 -7.81 -5.42 8.02
N THR A 22 -9.00 -6.01 8.19
CA THR A 22 -9.17 -7.21 9.03
C THR A 22 -8.88 -8.50 8.29
N ARG A 23 -9.02 -8.51 6.96
CA ARG A 23 -8.81 -9.70 6.10
C ARG A 23 -7.93 -9.35 4.92
N VAL A 24 -6.97 -10.23 4.62
CA VAL A 24 -6.08 -10.08 3.47
C VAL A 24 -5.90 -11.42 2.78
N PHE A 25 -6.04 -11.40 1.46
CA PHE A 25 -5.67 -12.51 0.60
C PHE A 25 -4.67 -12.04 -0.44
N SER A 26 -3.60 -12.82 -0.67
CA SER A 26 -2.66 -12.52 -1.75
C SER A 26 -2.08 -13.77 -2.38
N GLY A 27 -1.72 -13.63 -3.65
CA GLY A 27 -1.07 -14.66 -4.43
C GLY A 27 -0.09 -14.05 -5.42
N GLY A 28 0.95 -14.81 -5.73
CA GLY A 28 1.99 -14.35 -6.64
C GLY A 28 3.11 -15.35 -6.77
N GLY A 29 4.13 -14.98 -7.54
CA GLY A 29 5.27 -15.86 -7.79
C GLY A 29 6.39 -15.14 -8.54
N LYS A 30 7.42 -15.89 -8.88
CA LYS A 30 8.51 -15.47 -9.75
C LYS A 30 8.18 -15.92 -11.18
N PHE A 31 7.51 -15.07 -11.94
CA PHE A 31 7.03 -15.38 -13.28
C PHE A 31 7.86 -14.71 -14.38
N ALA A 32 8.33 -13.48 -14.12
CA ALA A 32 9.12 -12.74 -15.07
C ALA A 32 10.63 -13.07 -14.97
N TYR A 33 11.12 -13.31 -13.75
CA TYR A 33 12.54 -13.54 -13.45
C TYR A 33 12.72 -14.79 -12.58
N PRO A 34 12.40 -16.01 -13.09
CA PRO A 34 12.42 -17.24 -12.29
C PRO A 34 13.81 -17.58 -11.73
N ASP A 35 14.87 -17.23 -12.46
CA ASP A 35 16.27 -17.56 -12.13
C ASP A 35 16.99 -16.43 -11.34
N ASP A 36 16.30 -15.34 -11.03
CA ASP A 36 16.85 -14.25 -10.21
C ASP A 36 17.07 -14.70 -8.77
N ALA A 37 18.09 -14.17 -8.11
CA ALA A 37 18.39 -14.44 -6.70
C ALA A 37 17.36 -13.84 -5.71
N MET A 38 16.42 -13.01 -6.16
CA MET A 38 15.35 -12.46 -5.36
C MET A 38 14.46 -13.55 -4.79
N GLU A 39 14.21 -13.53 -3.49
CA GLU A 39 13.37 -14.51 -2.78
C GLU A 39 11.88 -14.13 -2.77
N THR A 40 11.56 -12.87 -3.09
CA THR A 40 10.19 -12.37 -3.10
C THR A 40 9.54 -12.52 -4.49
N PRO A 41 8.21 -12.60 -4.57
CA PRO A 41 7.51 -12.59 -5.86
C PRO A 41 7.86 -11.35 -6.69
N ASP A 42 8.14 -11.54 -7.99
CA ASP A 42 8.23 -10.46 -8.97
C ASP A 42 6.85 -10.02 -9.46
N THR A 43 5.85 -10.85 -9.26
CA THR A 43 4.45 -10.63 -9.61
C THR A 43 3.58 -11.03 -8.44
N LEU A 44 2.76 -10.12 -7.91
CA LEU A 44 1.89 -10.37 -6.78
C LEU A 44 0.64 -9.50 -6.84
N MET A 45 -0.51 -10.12 -6.58
CA MET A 45 -1.78 -9.42 -6.34
C MET A 45 -2.20 -9.65 -4.89
N ALA A 46 -2.78 -8.62 -4.27
CA ALA A 46 -3.37 -8.73 -2.95
C ALA A 46 -4.69 -7.97 -2.86
N THR A 47 -5.64 -8.54 -2.12
CA THR A 47 -6.89 -7.91 -1.75
C THR A 47 -6.91 -7.68 -0.26
N TYR A 48 -7.09 -6.44 0.14
CA TYR A 48 -7.29 -6.00 1.52
C TYR A 48 -8.76 -5.68 1.68
N ALA A 49 -9.46 -6.49 2.46
CA ALA A 49 -10.90 -6.39 2.63
C ALA A 49 -11.27 -5.54 3.85
N TYR A 50 -12.12 -4.57 3.60
CA TYR A 50 -12.82 -3.73 4.57
C TYR A 50 -14.31 -4.02 4.51
N ASP A 51 -15.10 -3.45 5.40
CA ASP A 51 -16.54 -3.74 5.48
C ASP A 51 -17.31 -3.12 4.29
N ASP A 52 -16.86 -1.99 3.76
CA ASP A 52 -17.55 -1.18 2.75
C ASP A 52 -16.75 -0.97 1.45
N PHE A 53 -15.49 -1.37 1.40
CA PHE A 53 -14.65 -1.32 0.20
C PHE A 53 -13.53 -2.35 0.24
N ASN A 54 -12.78 -2.46 -0.86
CA ASN A 54 -11.55 -3.23 -0.92
C ASN A 54 -10.42 -2.36 -1.49
N ILE A 55 -9.20 -2.58 -0.98
CA ILE A 55 -7.99 -2.10 -1.65
C ILE A 55 -7.37 -3.29 -2.37
N ILE A 56 -7.08 -3.11 -3.65
CA ILE A 56 -6.39 -4.11 -4.48
C ILE A 56 -5.00 -3.59 -4.78
N TRP A 57 -4.00 -4.37 -4.41
CA TRP A 57 -2.62 -4.19 -4.83
C TRP A 57 -2.30 -5.10 -5.98
N ASP A 58 -1.64 -4.57 -6.99
CA ASP A 58 -1.12 -5.34 -8.12
C ASP A 58 0.28 -4.85 -8.47
N HIS A 59 1.24 -5.77 -8.62
CA HIS A 59 2.53 -5.46 -9.21
C HIS A 59 3.04 -6.61 -10.06
N ALA A 60 3.72 -6.24 -11.16
CA ALA A 60 4.40 -7.17 -12.06
C ALA A 60 5.69 -6.51 -12.57
N CYS A 61 6.84 -6.90 -12.01
CA CYS A 61 8.13 -6.28 -12.33
C CYS A 61 8.56 -6.48 -13.80
N GLY A 62 8.01 -7.46 -14.50
CA GLY A 62 8.27 -7.73 -15.91
C GLY A 62 7.42 -6.91 -16.89
N ILE A 63 6.52 -6.04 -16.42
CA ILE A 63 5.59 -5.26 -17.23
C ILE A 63 5.83 -3.77 -17.02
N ASN A 64 5.97 -3.01 -18.12
CA ASN A 64 6.30 -1.58 -18.06
C ASN A 64 5.07 -0.65 -17.98
N HIS A 65 3.85 -1.17 -18.15
CA HIS A 65 2.63 -0.38 -18.16
C HIS A 65 1.58 -1.04 -17.27
N GLY A 66 0.94 -0.24 -16.44
CA GLY A 66 -0.20 -0.64 -15.64
C GLY A 66 -1.51 -0.03 -16.14
N LEU A 67 -2.51 -0.01 -15.29
CA LEU A 67 -3.81 0.60 -15.57
C LEU A 67 -3.66 2.09 -15.89
N TYR A 68 -4.51 2.58 -16.77
CA TYR A 68 -4.51 4.00 -17.22
C TYR A 68 -3.20 4.45 -17.85
N ASN A 69 -2.43 3.50 -18.43
CA ASN A 69 -1.13 3.77 -19.06
C ASN A 69 -0.10 4.42 -18.11
N ARG A 70 -0.19 4.08 -16.81
CA ARG A 70 0.74 4.54 -15.78
C ARG A 70 1.63 3.39 -15.32
N LYS A 71 2.89 3.68 -15.03
CA LYS A 71 3.82 2.66 -14.51
C LYS A 71 3.51 2.29 -13.07
N GLU A 72 3.15 3.29 -12.28
CA GLU A 72 2.73 3.19 -10.90
C GLU A 72 1.63 4.22 -10.63
N GLY A 73 0.80 3.99 -9.65
CA GLY A 73 -0.24 4.94 -9.25
C GLY A 73 -1.39 4.26 -8.53
N LEU A 74 -2.42 5.03 -8.30
CA LEU A 74 -3.66 4.61 -7.68
C LEU A 74 -4.85 5.00 -8.53
N ALA A 75 -5.92 4.19 -8.42
CA ALA A 75 -7.23 4.53 -8.93
C ALA A 75 -8.27 4.36 -7.82
N PHE A 76 -9.03 5.41 -7.53
CA PHE A 76 -10.18 5.37 -6.64
C PHE A 76 -11.44 5.26 -7.49
N TYR A 77 -12.08 4.11 -7.44
CA TYR A 77 -13.29 3.82 -8.21
C TYR A 77 -14.51 4.26 -7.42
N GLY A 78 -15.17 5.28 -7.90
CA GLY A 78 -16.44 5.77 -7.38
C GLY A 78 -17.60 5.50 -8.32
N GLU A 79 -18.83 5.66 -7.82
CA GLU A 79 -20.06 5.43 -8.60
C GLU A 79 -20.17 6.32 -9.83
N ASN A 80 -19.70 7.55 -9.75
CA ASN A 80 -19.84 8.54 -10.82
C ASN A 80 -18.58 8.74 -11.67
N GLY A 81 -17.43 8.30 -11.18
CA GLY A 81 -16.16 8.45 -11.87
C GLY A 81 -15.02 7.77 -11.15
N THR A 82 -13.86 7.74 -11.79
CA THR A 82 -12.63 7.20 -11.25
C THR A 82 -11.58 8.31 -11.13
N MET A 83 -11.05 8.50 -9.95
CA MET A 83 -9.89 9.36 -9.75
C MET A 83 -8.61 8.53 -9.94
N VAL A 84 -7.75 8.96 -10.84
CA VAL A 84 -6.46 8.32 -11.11
C VAL A 84 -5.34 9.28 -10.75
N LEU A 85 -4.35 8.81 -9.99
CA LEU A 85 -3.22 9.62 -9.57
C LEU A 85 -1.91 8.84 -9.52
N ASP A 86 -0.83 9.56 -9.72
CA ASP A 86 0.55 9.15 -9.51
C ASP A 86 1.41 10.34 -9.04
N ARG A 87 2.73 10.19 -9.01
CA ARG A 87 3.64 11.28 -8.63
C ARG A 87 3.65 12.45 -9.61
N ALA A 88 3.22 12.25 -10.87
CA ALA A 88 3.17 13.30 -11.87
C ALA A 88 1.93 14.20 -11.72
N GLY A 89 0.83 13.65 -11.18
CA GLY A 89 -0.42 14.39 -11.02
C GLY A 89 -1.63 13.47 -10.97
N TRP A 90 -2.81 14.05 -11.20
CA TRP A 90 -4.08 13.33 -11.07
C TRP A 90 -5.13 13.82 -12.08
N GLU A 91 -6.13 13.02 -12.30
CA GLU A 91 -7.27 13.30 -13.16
C GLU A 91 -8.52 12.58 -12.66
N VAL A 92 -9.70 12.99 -13.09
CA VAL A 92 -10.94 12.26 -12.84
C VAL A 92 -11.62 11.93 -14.18
N ILE A 93 -11.86 10.63 -14.36
CA ILE A 93 -12.49 10.05 -15.54
C ILE A 93 -13.95 9.73 -15.18
N PRO A 94 -14.96 10.38 -15.81
CA PRO A 94 -16.36 10.10 -15.53
C PRO A 94 -16.78 8.69 -15.94
N VAL A 95 -17.71 8.10 -15.20
CA VAL A 95 -18.48 6.99 -15.71
C VAL A 95 -19.47 7.49 -16.76
N VAL A 96 -19.48 6.85 -17.93
CA VAL A 96 -20.43 7.16 -19.02
C VAL A 96 -21.48 6.04 -19.08
N SER A 97 -22.74 6.40 -18.99
CA SER A 97 -23.87 5.49 -19.12
C SER A 97 -24.86 6.07 -20.13
N ASN A 98 -25.28 5.29 -21.11
CA ASN A 98 -26.18 5.74 -22.21
C ASN A 98 -25.70 7.01 -22.91
N ASN A 99 -24.38 7.14 -23.15
CA ASN A 99 -23.71 8.29 -23.72
C ASN A 99 -23.82 9.59 -22.89
N VAL A 100 -24.17 9.49 -21.62
CA VAL A 100 -24.20 10.61 -20.68
C VAL A 100 -23.16 10.38 -19.59
N ALA A 101 -22.29 11.35 -19.38
CA ALA A 101 -21.34 11.33 -18.28
C ALA A 101 -22.06 11.60 -16.95
N ARG A 102 -21.76 10.80 -15.93
CA ARG A 102 -22.37 10.94 -14.59
C ARG A 102 -21.81 12.11 -13.77
N MET A 103 -20.69 12.65 -14.19
CA MET A 103 -20.05 13.82 -13.58
C MET A 103 -19.18 14.53 -14.62
N GLU A 104 -18.74 15.73 -14.30
CA GLU A 104 -17.78 16.45 -15.12
C GLU A 104 -16.38 15.80 -15.02
N ALA A 105 -15.68 15.68 -16.15
CA ALA A 105 -14.31 15.24 -16.20
C ALA A 105 -13.38 16.27 -15.57
N VAL A 106 -12.39 15.82 -14.80
CA VAL A 106 -11.28 16.69 -14.39
C VAL A 106 -10.07 16.30 -15.22
N PRO A 107 -9.63 17.18 -16.15
CA PRO A 107 -8.45 16.90 -16.97
C PRO A 107 -7.20 16.80 -16.09
N PHE A 108 -6.16 16.15 -16.61
CA PHE A 108 -4.92 15.93 -15.88
C PHE A 108 -4.38 17.22 -15.25
N LYS A 109 -4.20 17.18 -13.94
CA LYS A 109 -3.58 18.24 -13.13
C LYS A 109 -2.21 17.80 -12.68
N LYS A 110 -1.18 18.49 -13.12
CA LYS A 110 0.21 18.22 -12.77
C LYS A 110 0.45 18.48 -11.28
N GLY A 111 1.17 17.60 -10.62
CA GLY A 111 1.64 17.76 -9.25
C GLY A 111 2.72 18.88 -9.15
N GLU A 112 2.87 19.47 -7.98
CA GLU A 112 3.82 20.56 -7.75
C GLU A 112 5.30 20.14 -7.80
N GLY A 113 5.60 18.84 -7.69
CA GLY A 113 6.96 18.27 -7.73
C GLY A 113 7.86 18.64 -6.54
N LYS A 114 7.31 19.23 -5.48
CA LYS A 114 8.06 19.69 -4.30
C LYS A 114 7.96 18.78 -3.08
N GLY A 115 7.39 17.58 -3.23
CA GLY A 115 7.07 16.69 -2.11
C GLY A 115 8.27 16.40 -1.20
N LEU A 116 9.43 16.03 -1.76
CA LEU A 116 10.62 15.75 -0.96
C LEU A 116 11.13 16.99 -0.21
N TYR A 117 11.15 18.15 -0.85
CA TYR A 117 11.57 19.40 -0.23
C TYR A 117 10.66 19.76 0.95
N ASN A 118 9.36 19.69 0.75
CA ASN A 118 8.36 19.99 1.78
C ASN A 118 8.46 18.97 2.94
N HIS A 119 8.68 17.70 2.63
CA HIS A 119 8.86 16.65 3.64
C HIS A 119 10.09 16.90 4.53
N VAL A 120 11.24 17.20 3.95
CA VAL A 120 12.47 17.55 4.70
C VAL A 120 12.24 18.81 5.52
N GLY A 121 11.61 19.84 4.93
CA GLY A 121 11.27 21.08 5.64
C GLY A 121 10.36 20.85 6.83
N ASN A 122 9.34 20.01 6.71
CA ASN A 122 8.47 19.62 7.80
C ASN A 122 9.25 18.92 8.93
N MET A 123 10.10 17.94 8.61
CA MET A 123 10.93 17.25 9.60
C MET A 123 11.82 18.23 10.37
N LEU A 124 12.50 19.16 9.68
CA LEU A 124 13.37 20.16 10.32
C LEU A 124 12.57 21.12 11.21
N SER A 125 11.36 21.48 10.83
CA SER A 125 10.46 22.30 11.64
C SER A 125 10.02 21.57 12.90
N CYS A 126 9.64 20.30 12.78
CA CYS A 126 9.20 19.46 13.92
C CYS A 126 10.33 19.18 14.92
N ILE A 127 11.58 19.07 14.46
CA ILE A 127 12.74 18.98 15.36
C ILE A 127 12.82 20.21 16.29
N LYS A 128 12.49 21.40 15.78
CA LYS A 128 12.52 22.65 16.55
C LYS A 128 11.28 22.86 17.42
N SER A 129 10.08 22.62 16.85
CA SER A 129 8.81 22.85 17.54
C SER A 129 8.42 21.73 18.49
N ARG A 130 8.95 20.52 18.30
CA ARG A 130 8.55 19.28 18.97
C ARG A 130 7.12 18.82 18.64
N GLU A 131 6.53 19.35 17.58
CA GLU A 131 5.28 18.84 17.01
C GLU A 131 5.52 17.52 16.24
N LEU A 132 4.46 16.76 16.04
CA LEU A 132 4.52 15.54 15.23
C LEU A 132 4.74 15.89 13.76
N PRO A 133 5.63 15.20 13.05
CA PRO A 133 5.80 15.37 11.63
C PRO A 133 4.62 14.79 10.84
N ASN A 134 4.38 15.32 9.64
CA ASN A 134 3.34 14.80 8.74
C ASN A 134 3.51 13.29 8.45
N ALA A 135 4.75 12.82 8.38
CA ALA A 135 5.07 11.40 8.27
C ALA A 135 5.53 10.86 9.63
N ASP A 136 4.62 10.83 10.60
CA ASP A 136 4.88 10.25 11.91
C ASP A 136 5.18 8.75 11.82
N VAL A 137 6.00 8.26 12.76
CA VAL A 137 6.43 6.85 12.78
C VAL A 137 5.26 5.89 12.90
N ALA A 138 4.16 6.27 13.56
CA ALA A 138 2.97 5.41 13.68
C ALA A 138 2.27 5.24 12.33
N ILE A 139 2.23 6.29 11.49
CA ILE A 139 1.73 6.22 10.11
C ILE A 139 2.60 5.25 9.31
N GLY A 140 3.92 5.43 9.33
CA GLY A 140 4.85 4.56 8.63
C GLY A 140 4.77 3.09 9.08
N ALA A 141 4.64 2.85 10.38
CA ALA A 141 4.47 1.51 10.94
C ALA A 141 3.16 0.84 10.47
N ARG A 142 2.05 1.59 10.42
CA ARG A 142 0.76 1.11 9.91
C ARG A 142 0.87 0.68 8.45
N VAL A 143 1.47 1.50 7.61
CA VAL A 143 1.65 1.19 6.18
C VAL A 143 2.57 -0.01 5.97
N ALA A 144 3.67 -0.09 6.73
CA ALA A 144 4.56 -1.24 6.69
C ALA A 144 3.85 -2.54 7.11
N LYS A 145 3.05 -2.50 8.19
CA LYS A 145 2.21 -3.63 8.58
C LYS A 145 1.31 -4.07 7.42
N MET A 146 0.58 -3.16 6.79
CA MET A 146 -0.30 -3.46 5.65
C MET A 146 0.45 -4.21 4.54
N ALA A 147 1.63 -3.74 4.14
CA ALA A 147 2.44 -4.42 3.13
C ALA A 147 2.87 -5.83 3.59
N HIS A 148 3.22 -5.99 4.87
CA HIS A 148 3.60 -7.29 5.42
C HIS A 148 2.43 -8.27 5.55
N LEU A 149 1.20 -7.81 5.83
CA LEU A 149 0.02 -8.68 5.83
C LEU A 149 -0.15 -9.42 4.50
N ALA A 150 0.03 -8.74 3.37
CA ALA A 150 -0.01 -9.37 2.06
C ALA A 150 1.18 -10.30 1.82
N ASN A 151 2.39 -9.91 2.19
CA ASN A 151 3.55 -10.80 2.09
C ASN A 151 3.36 -12.10 2.87
N ILE A 152 2.78 -12.03 4.07
CA ILE A 152 2.50 -13.20 4.91
C ILE A 152 1.41 -14.05 4.28
N SER A 153 0.28 -13.45 3.86
CA SER A 153 -0.79 -14.17 3.17
C SER A 153 -0.25 -14.94 1.94
N CYS A 154 0.62 -14.31 1.13
CA CYS A 154 1.26 -14.95 -0.01
C CYS A 154 2.13 -16.14 0.41
N ARG A 155 2.90 -16.02 1.49
CA ARG A 155 3.77 -17.11 1.99
C ARG A 155 2.99 -18.29 2.53
N VAL A 156 1.90 -18.03 3.26
CA VAL A 156 1.06 -19.10 3.82
C VAL A 156 0.01 -19.61 2.81
N GLN A 157 -0.10 -18.99 1.64
CA GLN A 157 -1.00 -19.34 0.52
C GLN A 157 -2.47 -19.45 0.92
N ARG A 158 -2.95 -18.53 1.77
CA ARG A 158 -4.34 -18.45 2.22
C ARG A 158 -4.75 -17.07 2.67
N GLU A 159 -6.06 -16.84 2.78
CA GLU A 159 -6.61 -15.67 3.45
C GLU A 159 -6.16 -15.66 4.91
N VAL A 160 -5.77 -14.50 5.39
CA VAL A 160 -5.38 -14.26 6.77
C VAL A 160 -6.25 -13.19 7.41
N HIS A 161 -6.53 -13.34 8.70
CA HIS A 161 -7.33 -12.41 9.49
C HIS A 161 -6.46 -11.73 10.53
N TRP A 162 -6.34 -10.41 10.44
CA TRP A 162 -5.47 -9.63 11.33
C TRP A 162 -6.23 -9.02 12.50
N ASP A 163 -5.71 -9.16 13.70
CA ASP A 163 -6.11 -8.46 14.91
C ASP A 163 -5.00 -7.44 15.27
N ASP A 164 -5.22 -6.18 14.93
CA ASP A 164 -4.21 -5.14 15.16
C ASP A 164 -4.03 -4.81 16.65
N LYS A 165 -5.08 -4.97 17.46
CA LYS A 165 -5.01 -4.74 18.90
C LYS A 165 -4.06 -5.70 19.60
N ASN A 166 -4.10 -6.96 19.19
CA ASN A 166 -3.28 -8.03 19.77
C ASN A 166 -2.01 -8.32 18.96
N ASN A 167 -1.81 -7.68 17.81
CA ASN A 167 -0.69 -7.89 16.87
C ASN A 167 -0.50 -9.37 16.52
N LEU A 168 -1.57 -10.05 16.11
CA LEU A 168 -1.55 -11.46 15.72
C LEU A 168 -2.55 -11.76 14.60
N PHE A 169 -2.35 -12.91 13.96
CA PHE A 169 -3.31 -13.44 13.01
C PHE A 169 -4.28 -14.37 13.74
N VAL A 170 -5.59 -14.09 13.61
CA VAL A 170 -6.65 -14.80 14.32
C VAL A 170 -6.68 -16.27 13.91
N GLY A 171 -6.45 -17.15 14.87
CA GLY A 171 -6.48 -18.60 14.63
C GLY A 171 -5.34 -19.15 13.76
N ASP A 172 -4.30 -18.34 13.45
CA ASP A 172 -3.20 -18.71 12.56
C ASP A 172 -1.83 -18.48 13.21
N ASN A 173 -1.33 -19.53 13.86
CA ASN A 173 -0.03 -19.47 14.54
C ASN A 173 1.15 -19.39 13.57
N GLU A 174 1.05 -20.00 12.38
CA GLU A 174 2.09 -19.93 11.34
C GLU A 174 2.24 -18.51 10.81
N ALA A 175 1.12 -17.89 10.41
CA ALA A 175 1.13 -16.50 9.98
C ALA A 175 1.62 -15.55 11.10
N THR A 176 1.20 -15.79 12.34
CA THR A 176 1.65 -15.01 13.50
C THR A 176 3.15 -15.16 13.76
N ALA A 177 3.73 -16.34 13.57
CA ALA A 177 5.16 -16.53 13.68
C ALA A 177 5.94 -15.74 12.61
N LEU A 178 5.42 -15.65 11.37
CA LEU A 178 6.01 -14.88 10.28
C LEU A 178 5.95 -13.36 10.50
N SER A 179 5.09 -12.87 11.38
CA SER A 179 5.03 -11.44 11.72
C SER A 179 6.15 -10.98 12.66
N LYS A 180 6.92 -11.91 13.20
CA LYS A 180 8.01 -11.64 14.14
C LYS A 180 9.36 -11.77 13.45
N ALA A 181 10.22 -10.76 13.66
CA ALA A 181 11.60 -10.85 13.19
C ALA A 181 12.40 -11.84 14.05
N TYR A 182 13.18 -12.68 13.37
CA TYR A 182 14.19 -13.49 14.05
C TYR A 182 15.50 -12.69 14.13
N TYR A 183 15.94 -12.45 15.35
CA TYR A 183 17.20 -11.73 15.59
C TYR A 183 18.35 -12.71 15.77
N ARG A 184 19.40 -12.52 15.01
CA ARG A 184 20.65 -13.28 15.16
C ARG A 184 21.37 -12.87 16.46
N ALA A 185 21.71 -13.82 17.29
CA ALA A 185 22.50 -13.56 18.50
C ALA A 185 23.83 -12.82 18.15
N PRO A 186 24.26 -11.84 18.96
CA PRO A 186 23.71 -11.43 20.26
C PRO A 186 22.67 -10.30 20.19
N TRP A 187 22.11 -10.00 19.01
CA TRP A 187 21.20 -8.87 18.79
C TRP A 187 19.79 -9.20 19.31
N GLU A 188 19.25 -8.30 20.11
CA GLU A 188 17.89 -8.36 20.65
C GLU A 188 17.24 -6.98 20.55
N LEU A 189 15.89 -6.95 20.47
CA LEU A 189 15.19 -5.68 20.63
C LEU A 189 15.40 -5.13 22.05
N PRO A 190 15.57 -3.82 22.20
CA PRO A 190 15.57 -3.19 23.52
C PRO A 190 14.27 -3.52 24.27
N LYS A 191 14.38 -3.88 25.54
CA LYS A 191 13.22 -3.96 26.43
C LYS A 191 12.80 -2.53 26.75
N LEU A 192 11.61 -2.15 26.26
CA LEU A 192 10.97 -0.86 26.53
C LEU A 192 10.31 -0.90 27.89
#